data_f462c8c9a514405979fdc00f0a90ed51
#
_entry.id   f462c8c9a514405979fdc00f0a90ed51
#
_cell.length_a   1.000
_cell.length_b   1.000
_cell.length_c   1.000
_cell.angle_alpha   90.00
_cell.angle_beta   90.00
_cell.angle_gamma   90.00
#
_symmetry.space_group_name_H-M   'P 1'
#
loop_
_entity.id
_entity.type
_entity.pdbx_description
1 polymer ?
#
loop_
_entity_poly.entity_id
_entity_poly.type
_entity_poly.pdbx_seq_one_letter_code
_entity_poly.pdbx_strand_id
1 'polypeptide(L)'
;MLSVRIEPPVPGFLLSRGRLLRASLLCAAAMVAAAPASAWTRGNHKLAQVSIIERATGRVLPQYSHEGELWVVGRPGANYAVRIRNLEGRRIMGVISVDGVNAINGRTASSRAEGGYVLDAGDSYDVRGWRKSNDNVAAFYFFEFDMSYAARTGRPQDVGVIGVALYREKLPEPARYQG
;
A
#
# COMPACT_ATOMS: atom_id res chain seq x y z
N MET A 1 11.89 4.72 -2.24
CA MET A 1 10.95 3.64 -2.56
C MET A 1 10.11 3.40 -1.33
N LEU A 2 8.80 3.40 -1.45
CA LEU A 2 7.89 3.05 -0.36
C LEU A 2 7.57 1.56 -0.50
N SER A 3 7.70 0.80 0.58
CA SER A 3 7.29 -0.60 0.64
C SER A 3 6.10 -0.73 1.58
N VAL A 4 5.07 -1.45 1.15
CA VAL A 4 3.92 -1.82 1.98
C VAL A 4 3.85 -3.33 1.99
N ARG A 5 3.84 -3.94 3.19
CA ARG A 5 3.70 -5.39 3.37
C ARG A 5 2.29 -5.77 3.76
N ILE A 6 1.88 -6.94 3.33
CA ILE A 6 0.57 -7.53 3.63
C ILE A 6 0.79 -8.64 4.67
N GLU A 7 0.06 -8.58 5.78
CA GLU A 7 0.09 -9.59 6.84
C GLU A 7 -1.23 -10.37 6.84
N PRO A 8 -1.19 -11.72 6.92
CA PRO A 8 -2.40 -12.49 7.10
C PRO A 8 -3.02 -12.22 8.49
N PRO A 9 -4.34 -12.33 8.65
CA PRO A 9 -4.97 -12.18 9.96
C PRO A 9 -4.46 -13.28 10.89
N VAL A 10 -3.96 -12.88 12.07
CA VAL A 10 -3.53 -13.83 13.11
C VAL A 10 -4.74 -14.66 13.54
N PRO A 11 -4.71 -16.00 13.50
CA PRO A 11 -5.82 -16.81 13.98
C PRO A 11 -6.06 -16.54 15.46
N GLY A 12 -7.33 -16.26 15.80
CA GLY A 12 -7.80 -15.72 17.05
C GLY A 12 -7.17 -16.31 18.32
N PHE A 13 -6.79 -15.43 19.19
CA PHE A 13 -6.51 -15.73 20.58
C PHE A 13 -7.80 -16.22 21.25
N LEU A 14 -7.93 -17.54 21.42
CA LEU A 14 -9.01 -18.15 22.19
C LEU A 14 -8.88 -17.69 23.64
N LEU A 15 -9.74 -16.78 24.06
CA LEU A 15 -9.91 -16.45 25.47
C LEU A 15 -10.42 -17.69 26.21
N SER A 16 -9.51 -18.35 26.91
CA SER A 16 -9.79 -19.39 27.89
C SER A 16 -10.72 -18.83 28.97
N ARG A 17 -11.93 -19.41 29.08
CA ARG A 17 -12.87 -19.17 30.18
C ARG A 17 -12.28 -19.73 31.48
N GLY A 18 -11.73 -18.86 32.33
CA GLY A 18 -11.26 -19.15 33.68
C GLY A 18 -11.96 -18.30 34.72
N ARG A 19 -12.94 -18.94 35.39
CA ARG A 19 -13.45 -18.71 36.77
C ARG A 19 -13.53 -17.29 37.37
N LEU A 20 -14.77 -16.99 37.73
CA LEU A 20 -15.23 -15.94 38.65
C LEU A 20 -14.44 -15.84 39.95
N LEU A 21 -13.99 -14.64 40.29
CA LEU A 21 -13.89 -14.17 41.67
C LEU A 21 -14.41 -12.74 41.72
N ARG A 22 -15.45 -12.54 42.52
CA ARG A 22 -16.10 -11.26 42.80
C ARG A 22 -15.12 -10.40 43.61
N ALA A 23 -14.79 -9.24 43.10
CA ALA A 23 -14.31 -8.11 43.91
C ALA A 23 -14.89 -6.84 43.29
N SER A 24 -15.87 -6.27 44.02
CA SER A 24 -16.48 -4.97 43.71
C SER A 24 -15.43 -3.88 43.99
N LEU A 25 -15.01 -3.17 42.95
CA LEU A 25 -14.36 -1.86 43.11
C LEU A 25 -14.92 -0.93 42.05
N LEU A 26 -15.57 0.13 42.49
CA LEU A 26 -15.93 1.27 41.66
C LEU A 26 -14.64 1.84 41.04
N CYS A 27 -14.52 1.79 39.71
CA CYS A 27 -13.59 2.61 38.98
C CYS A 27 -14.33 3.39 37.90
N ALA A 28 -14.31 4.70 38.07
CA ALA A 28 -14.84 5.67 37.12
C ALA A 28 -14.26 5.38 35.72
N ALA A 29 -15.16 5.11 34.76
CA ALA A 29 -14.79 4.95 33.37
C ALA A 29 -14.38 6.29 32.77
N ALA A 30 -13.09 6.58 32.75
CA ALA A 30 -12.54 7.58 31.84
C ALA A 30 -12.57 6.98 30.44
N MET A 31 -13.56 7.38 29.63
CA MET A 31 -13.53 7.13 28.18
C MET A 31 -12.37 7.93 27.59
N VAL A 32 -11.23 7.28 27.47
CA VAL A 32 -10.16 7.76 26.59
C VAL A 32 -10.64 7.44 25.17
N ALA A 33 -11.15 8.47 24.50
CA ALA A 33 -11.36 8.40 23.06
C ALA A 33 -9.98 8.16 22.41
N ALA A 34 -9.70 6.91 22.06
CA ALA A 34 -8.55 6.57 21.26
C ALA A 34 -8.75 7.22 19.87
N ALA A 35 -8.20 8.41 19.70
CA ALA A 35 -8.02 8.98 18.37
C ALA A 35 -7.23 7.96 17.55
N PRO A 36 -7.60 7.68 16.28
CA PRO A 36 -6.81 6.82 15.43
C PRO A 36 -5.43 7.46 15.32
N ALA A 37 -4.43 6.79 15.86
CA ALA A 37 -3.05 7.20 15.70
C ALA A 37 -2.71 7.08 14.20
N SER A 38 -2.87 8.17 13.47
CA SER A 38 -2.31 8.33 12.14
C SER A 38 -0.81 8.43 12.30
N ALA A 39 -0.15 7.28 12.47
CA ALA A 39 1.30 7.20 12.50
C ALA A 39 1.83 7.53 11.10
N TRP A 40 1.98 8.81 10.82
CA TRP A 40 2.63 9.31 9.63
C TRP A 40 4.13 9.07 9.78
N THR A 41 4.63 8.02 9.16
CA THR A 41 6.08 7.85 9.03
C THR A 41 6.64 9.05 8.26
N ARG A 42 7.45 9.89 8.93
CA ARG A 42 8.18 11.00 8.32
C ARG A 42 9.30 10.44 7.43
N GLY A 43 8.95 9.97 6.26
CA GLY A 43 9.85 9.91 5.12
C GLY A 43 9.79 11.26 4.42
N ASN A 44 10.90 11.97 4.39
CA ASN A 44 11.05 13.27 3.72
C ASN A 44 10.75 13.08 2.22
N HIS A 45 9.70 13.67 1.74
CA HIS A 45 9.16 13.88 0.39
C HIS A 45 7.79 13.22 0.20
N LYS A 46 6.77 13.94 0.63
CA LYS A 46 5.37 13.57 0.39
C LYS A 46 4.96 13.90 -1.04
N LEU A 47 5.62 13.29 -2.04
CA LEU A 47 5.21 13.43 -3.44
C LEU A 47 3.81 12.90 -3.65
N ALA A 48 3.47 11.81 -2.97
CA ALA A 48 2.17 11.20 -3.04
C ALA A 48 1.80 10.49 -1.74
N GLN A 49 0.51 10.38 -1.51
CA GLN A 49 -0.06 9.48 -0.52
C GLN A 49 -0.36 8.13 -1.20
N VAL A 50 0.09 7.04 -0.57
CA VAL A 50 -0.22 5.68 -1.01
C VAL A 50 -1.16 5.04 0.00
N SER A 51 -2.24 4.43 -0.49
CA SER A 51 -3.24 3.75 0.35
C SER A 51 -3.68 2.45 -0.30
N ILE A 52 -4.03 1.46 0.50
CA ILE A 52 -4.60 0.20 0.03
C ILE A 52 -6.11 0.25 0.24
N ILE A 53 -6.86 0.00 -0.83
CA ILE A 53 -8.32 0.09 -0.86
C ILE A 53 -8.91 -1.32 -0.99
N GLU A 54 -9.76 -1.74 -0.06
CA GLU A 54 -10.57 -2.95 -0.22
C GLU A 54 -11.65 -2.69 -1.28
N ARG A 55 -11.60 -3.39 -2.40
CA ARG A 55 -12.46 -3.07 -3.55
C ARG A 55 -13.94 -3.32 -3.33
N ALA A 56 -14.29 -4.30 -2.50
CA ALA A 56 -15.69 -4.64 -2.22
C ALA A 56 -16.42 -3.53 -1.46
N THR A 57 -15.72 -2.82 -0.57
CA THR A 57 -16.29 -1.80 0.31
C THR A 57 -15.86 -0.38 -0.04
N GLY A 58 -14.80 -0.22 -0.85
CA GLY A 58 -14.15 1.07 -1.11
C GLY A 58 -13.38 1.63 0.08
N ARG A 59 -13.26 0.87 1.18
CA ARG A 59 -12.63 1.31 2.42
C ARG A 59 -11.11 1.32 2.29
N VAL A 60 -10.49 2.38 2.79
CA VAL A 60 -9.04 2.45 2.98
C VAL A 60 -8.68 1.51 4.13
N LEU A 61 -7.75 0.59 3.90
CA LEU A 61 -7.25 -0.30 4.93
C LEU A 61 -6.26 0.45 5.84
N PRO A 62 -6.33 0.24 7.17
CA PRO A 62 -5.36 0.81 8.10
C PRO A 62 -3.93 0.38 7.75
N GLN A 63 -2.99 1.31 7.88
CA GLN A 63 -1.56 1.08 7.69
C GLN A 63 -0.85 1.20 9.02
N TYR A 64 -0.01 0.22 9.33
CA TYR A 64 0.77 0.14 10.56
C TYR A 64 2.25 0.27 10.23
N SER A 65 2.98 1.11 10.96
CA SER A 65 4.43 1.23 10.79
C SER A 65 5.15 0.26 11.72
N HIS A 66 6.04 -0.56 11.13
CA HIS A 66 6.90 -1.48 11.86
C HIS A 66 8.26 -1.56 11.15
N GLU A 67 9.35 -1.37 11.87
CA GLU A 67 10.74 -1.42 11.35
C GLU A 67 11.00 -0.58 10.07
N GLY A 68 10.33 0.58 9.96
CA GLY A 68 10.47 1.47 8.81
C GLY A 68 9.66 1.07 7.59
N GLU A 69 8.92 -0.04 7.64
CA GLU A 69 7.99 -0.48 6.63
C GLU A 69 6.54 -0.16 7.02
N LEU A 70 5.65 -0.11 6.03
CA LEU A 70 4.21 0.00 6.24
C LEU A 70 3.56 -1.38 6.05
N TRP A 71 2.71 -1.75 6.99
CA TRP A 71 2.01 -3.04 7.00
C TRP A 71 0.51 -2.84 6.88
N VAL A 72 -0.14 -3.71 6.14
CA VAL A 72 -1.60 -3.73 5.96
C VAL A 72 -2.11 -5.14 6.24
N VAL A 73 -3.15 -5.24 7.07
CA VAL A 73 -3.84 -6.51 7.29
C VAL A 73 -4.81 -6.76 6.15
N GLY A 74 -4.52 -7.77 5.33
CA GLY A 74 -5.36 -8.21 4.22
C GLY A 74 -6.24 -9.40 4.60
N ARG A 75 -7.49 -9.40 4.16
CA ARG A 75 -8.37 -10.55 4.30
C ARG A 75 -8.16 -11.50 3.11
N PRO A 76 -7.74 -12.76 3.32
CA PRO A 76 -7.55 -13.73 2.25
C PRO A 76 -8.76 -13.79 1.29
N GLY A 77 -8.50 -13.83 0.00
CA GLY A 77 -9.51 -13.84 -1.06
C GLY A 77 -10.14 -12.47 -1.38
N ALA A 78 -9.92 -11.44 -0.58
CA ALA A 78 -10.44 -10.12 -0.89
C ALA A 78 -9.61 -9.41 -1.97
N ASN A 79 -10.30 -8.72 -2.89
CA ASN A 79 -9.67 -7.86 -3.90
C ASN A 79 -9.25 -6.52 -3.29
N TYR A 80 -8.09 -6.01 -3.72
CA TYR A 80 -7.66 -4.68 -3.34
C TYR A 80 -7.20 -3.84 -4.54
N ALA A 81 -7.03 -2.55 -4.31
CA ALA A 81 -6.38 -1.62 -5.22
C ALA A 81 -5.30 -0.84 -4.47
N VAL A 82 -4.28 -0.43 -5.19
CA VAL A 82 -3.26 0.50 -4.71
C VAL A 82 -3.64 1.89 -5.20
N ARG A 83 -4.06 2.77 -4.28
CA ARG A 83 -4.35 4.18 -4.58
C ARG A 83 -3.10 5.01 -4.43
N ILE A 84 -2.77 5.78 -5.45
CA ILE A 84 -1.78 6.85 -5.39
C ILE A 84 -2.52 8.17 -5.54
N ARG A 85 -2.29 9.10 -4.61
CA ARG A 85 -2.75 10.48 -4.68
C ARG A 85 -1.56 11.41 -4.78
N ASN A 86 -1.48 12.16 -5.87
CA ASN A 86 -0.46 13.20 -6.06
C ASN A 86 -0.68 14.34 -5.06
N LEU A 87 0.33 14.68 -4.27
CA LEU A 87 0.30 15.77 -3.28
C LEU A 87 1.08 17.00 -3.76
N GLU A 88 1.70 16.92 -4.95
CA GLU A 88 2.48 18.00 -5.53
C GLU A 88 1.60 18.89 -6.43
N GLY A 89 2.03 20.14 -6.63
CA GLY A 89 1.40 21.09 -7.55
C GLY A 89 1.74 20.87 -9.02
N ARG A 90 2.37 19.74 -9.37
CA ARG A 90 2.80 19.38 -10.75
C ARG A 90 2.68 17.87 -10.94
N ARG A 91 2.87 17.42 -12.16
CA ARG A 91 2.78 15.98 -12.49
C ARG A 91 3.85 15.16 -11.78
N ILE A 92 3.45 13.96 -11.39
CA ILE A 92 4.33 12.91 -10.92
C ILE A 92 4.08 11.63 -11.71
N MET A 93 5.04 10.72 -11.67
CA MET A 93 4.84 9.35 -12.15
C MET A 93 5.04 8.37 -11.00
N GLY A 94 4.09 7.43 -10.82
CA GLY A 94 4.17 6.34 -9.88
C GLY A 94 4.41 5.01 -10.58
N VAL A 95 5.53 4.35 -10.30
CA VAL A 95 5.82 2.97 -10.72
C VAL A 95 5.43 2.04 -9.60
N ILE A 96 4.47 1.14 -9.86
CA ILE A 96 3.92 0.23 -8.87
C ILE A 96 4.34 -1.19 -9.18
N SER A 97 4.75 -1.92 -8.17
CA SER A 97 4.98 -3.36 -8.24
C SER A 97 4.24 -4.07 -7.12
N VAL A 98 3.77 -5.27 -7.41
CA VAL A 98 3.16 -6.18 -6.45
C VAL A 98 3.81 -7.55 -6.64
N ASP A 99 4.21 -8.18 -5.54
CA ASP A 99 4.93 -9.46 -5.56
C ASP A 99 6.17 -9.44 -6.48
N GLY A 100 6.90 -8.32 -6.49
CA GLY A 100 8.09 -8.15 -7.32
C GLY A 100 7.81 -7.97 -8.82
N VAL A 101 6.54 -7.75 -9.24
CA VAL A 101 6.14 -7.59 -10.64
C VAL A 101 5.54 -6.22 -10.87
N ASN A 102 6.05 -5.48 -11.87
CA ASN A 102 5.51 -4.18 -12.27
C ASN A 102 4.07 -4.32 -12.79
N ALA A 103 3.18 -3.47 -12.28
CA ALA A 103 1.75 -3.55 -12.56
C ALA A 103 1.36 -3.18 -14.01
N ILE A 104 2.22 -2.46 -14.75
CA ILE A 104 1.94 -2.06 -16.14
C ILE A 104 2.54 -3.04 -17.15
N ASN A 105 3.85 -3.33 -17.04
CA ASN A 105 4.56 -4.06 -18.09
C ASN A 105 4.82 -5.55 -17.75
N GLY A 106 4.45 -5.99 -16.55
CA GLY A 106 4.59 -7.37 -16.09
C GLY A 106 6.06 -7.84 -15.89
N ARG A 107 7.04 -6.94 -16.00
CA ARG A 107 8.46 -7.25 -15.80
C ARG A 107 8.80 -7.26 -14.32
N THR A 108 9.95 -7.82 -13.99
CA THR A 108 10.50 -7.72 -12.62
C THR A 108 10.56 -6.26 -12.19
N ALA A 109 10.16 -6.01 -10.95
CA ALA A 109 10.14 -4.67 -10.36
C ALA A 109 11.53 -4.02 -10.44
N SER A 110 11.54 -2.76 -10.81
CA SER A 110 12.75 -1.94 -10.93
C SER A 110 12.44 -0.54 -10.42
N SER A 111 13.43 0.11 -9.82
CA SER A 111 13.36 1.53 -9.47
C SER A 111 13.58 2.47 -10.67
N ARG A 112 13.59 1.97 -11.89
CA ARG A 112 13.69 2.81 -13.10
C ARG A 112 12.36 3.45 -13.40
N ALA A 113 12.39 4.64 -14.01
CA ALA A 113 11.22 5.40 -14.43
C ALA A 113 10.56 4.79 -15.69
N GLU A 114 10.20 3.50 -15.64
CA GLU A 114 9.62 2.74 -16.76
C GLU A 114 8.33 2.06 -16.32
N GLY A 115 7.29 2.15 -17.15
CA GLY A 115 6.00 1.50 -16.89
C GLY A 115 5.33 2.04 -15.63
N GLY A 116 5.15 3.36 -15.56
CA GLY A 116 4.50 4.05 -14.45
C GLY A 116 3.17 4.71 -14.86
N TYR A 117 2.38 5.08 -13.87
CA TYR A 117 1.17 5.87 -14.02
C TYR A 117 1.49 7.34 -13.83
N VAL A 118 1.11 8.19 -14.79
CA VAL A 118 1.26 9.65 -14.68
C VAL A 118 0.01 10.22 -14.04
N LEU A 119 0.19 11.04 -13.00
CA LEU A 119 -0.89 11.72 -12.28
C LEU A 119 -0.66 13.23 -12.37
N ASP A 120 -1.69 13.97 -12.76
CA ASP A 120 -1.68 15.43 -12.71
C ASP A 120 -1.71 15.95 -11.27
N ALA A 121 -1.50 17.24 -11.06
CA ALA A 121 -1.49 17.86 -9.75
C ALA A 121 -2.79 17.59 -8.98
N GLY A 122 -2.67 17.00 -7.78
CA GLY A 122 -3.81 16.70 -6.91
C GLY A 122 -4.62 15.45 -7.29
N ASP A 123 -4.33 14.82 -8.43
CA ASP A 123 -5.05 13.64 -8.90
C ASP A 123 -4.84 12.40 -8.02
N SER A 124 -5.81 11.50 -8.12
CA SER A 124 -5.74 10.16 -7.51
C SER A 124 -6.04 9.08 -8.52
N TYR A 125 -5.31 7.98 -8.48
CA TYR A 125 -5.52 6.84 -9.36
C TYR A 125 -5.49 5.52 -8.57
N ASP A 126 -6.46 4.63 -8.86
CA ASP A 126 -6.59 3.31 -8.25
C ASP A 126 -6.05 2.24 -9.20
N VAL A 127 -4.89 1.71 -8.93
CA VAL A 127 -4.33 0.56 -9.65
C VAL A 127 -4.95 -0.72 -9.10
N ARG A 128 -5.74 -1.40 -9.93
CA ARG A 128 -6.63 -2.50 -9.52
C ARG A 128 -6.05 -3.88 -9.81
N GLY A 129 -4.90 -3.96 -10.47
CA GLY A 129 -4.30 -5.22 -10.89
C GLY A 129 -3.14 -5.02 -11.86
N TRP A 130 -2.55 -6.12 -12.29
CA TRP A 130 -1.56 -6.12 -13.37
C TRP A 130 -2.25 -5.91 -14.73
N ARG A 131 -1.76 -4.98 -15.53
CA ARG A 131 -2.30 -4.68 -16.85
C ARG A 131 -2.06 -5.87 -17.80
N LYS A 132 -3.12 -6.38 -18.39
CA LYS A 132 -3.10 -7.41 -19.44
C LYS A 132 -3.26 -6.80 -20.83
N SER A 133 -4.12 -5.76 -20.93
CA SER A 133 -4.37 -4.96 -22.13
C SER A 133 -4.81 -3.57 -21.69
N ASN A 134 -5.24 -2.72 -22.64
CA ASN A 134 -5.76 -1.39 -22.29
C ASN A 134 -7.02 -1.47 -21.41
N ASP A 135 -7.85 -2.50 -21.59
CA ASP A 135 -9.15 -2.63 -20.94
C ASP A 135 -9.21 -3.72 -19.87
N ASN A 136 -8.17 -4.57 -19.77
CA ASN A 136 -8.17 -5.74 -18.90
C ASN A 136 -7.00 -5.70 -17.91
N VAL A 137 -7.31 -6.04 -16.66
CA VAL A 137 -6.33 -6.20 -15.57
C VAL A 137 -6.52 -7.56 -14.89
N ALA A 138 -5.42 -8.18 -14.49
CA ALA A 138 -5.45 -9.28 -13.53
C ALA A 138 -5.53 -8.66 -12.14
N ALA A 139 -6.67 -8.82 -11.46
CA ALA A 139 -6.93 -8.16 -10.18
C ALA A 139 -5.90 -8.56 -9.10
N PHE A 140 -5.60 -7.62 -8.20
CA PHE A 140 -4.86 -7.92 -6.98
C PHE A 140 -5.77 -8.56 -5.95
N TYR A 141 -5.31 -9.66 -5.34
CA TYR A 141 -5.97 -10.37 -4.26
C TYR A 141 -5.04 -10.53 -3.07
N PHE A 142 -5.60 -10.55 -1.86
CA PHE A 142 -4.88 -11.04 -0.71
C PHE A 142 -4.88 -12.58 -0.72
N PHE A 143 -3.70 -13.17 -0.88
CA PHE A 143 -3.52 -14.63 -0.82
C PHE A 143 -2.85 -15.04 0.48
N GLU A 144 -3.00 -16.30 0.85
CA GLU A 144 -2.11 -16.94 1.81
C GLU A 144 -0.70 -17.05 1.21
N PHE A 145 0.32 -17.05 2.06
CA PHE A 145 1.73 -16.93 1.65
C PHE A 145 2.14 -17.98 0.60
N ASP A 146 1.80 -19.24 0.83
CA ASP A 146 2.13 -20.38 -0.02
C ASP A 146 1.39 -20.38 -1.38
N MET A 147 0.27 -19.68 -1.48
CA MET A 147 -0.54 -19.56 -2.69
C MET A 147 -0.15 -18.39 -3.58
N SER A 148 0.79 -17.52 -3.14
CA SER A 148 1.15 -16.32 -3.88
C SER A 148 1.94 -16.62 -5.15
N TYR A 149 1.83 -15.73 -6.14
CA TYR A 149 2.59 -15.82 -7.39
C TYR A 149 4.11 -15.77 -7.16
N ALA A 150 4.57 -14.91 -6.25
CA ALA A 150 5.99 -14.75 -5.96
C ALA A 150 6.59 -15.99 -5.28
N ALA A 151 5.86 -16.66 -4.36
CA ALA A 151 6.29 -17.90 -3.75
C ALA A 151 6.47 -19.00 -4.81
N ARG A 152 5.53 -19.11 -5.76
CA ARG A 152 5.54 -20.11 -6.83
C ARG A 152 6.59 -19.85 -7.91
N THR A 153 7.09 -18.63 -8.06
CA THR A 153 8.08 -18.22 -9.08
C THR A 153 9.49 -18.03 -8.52
N GLY A 154 9.76 -18.55 -7.32
CA GLY A 154 11.12 -18.54 -6.72
C GLY A 154 11.54 -17.19 -6.15
N ARG A 155 10.58 -16.32 -5.82
CA ARG A 155 10.80 -14.99 -5.19
C ARG A 155 10.03 -14.86 -3.87
N PRO A 156 10.25 -15.75 -2.90
CA PRO A 156 9.49 -15.76 -1.65
C PRO A 156 9.64 -14.46 -0.83
N GLN A 157 10.77 -13.75 -0.97
CA GLN A 157 11.01 -12.47 -0.28
C GLN A 157 10.12 -11.33 -0.80
N ASP A 158 9.58 -11.47 -2.02
CA ASP A 158 8.71 -10.44 -2.65
C ASP A 158 7.22 -10.67 -2.36
N VAL A 159 6.88 -11.79 -1.71
CA VAL A 159 5.49 -12.14 -1.38
C VAL A 159 4.87 -11.09 -0.47
N GLY A 160 3.70 -10.58 -0.87
CA GLY A 160 2.98 -9.56 -0.13
C GLY A 160 3.65 -8.19 -0.14
N VAL A 161 4.70 -7.97 -0.93
CA VAL A 161 5.36 -6.68 -1.02
C VAL A 161 4.73 -5.83 -2.12
N ILE A 162 4.22 -4.66 -1.73
CA ILE A 162 3.76 -3.61 -2.65
C ILE A 162 4.83 -2.53 -2.68
N GLY A 163 5.52 -2.39 -3.80
CA GLY A 163 6.53 -1.36 -4.01
C GLY A 163 5.97 -0.18 -4.80
N VAL A 164 6.29 1.05 -4.37
CA VAL A 164 5.94 2.28 -5.08
C VAL A 164 7.17 3.16 -5.21
N ALA A 165 7.58 3.45 -6.45
CA ALA A 165 8.62 4.42 -6.76
C ALA A 165 7.98 5.66 -7.41
N LEU A 166 8.32 6.84 -6.90
CA LEU A 166 7.71 8.11 -7.30
C LEU A 166 8.76 9.01 -7.97
N TYR A 167 8.39 9.62 -9.07
CA TYR A 167 9.24 10.51 -9.87
C TYR A 167 8.54 11.82 -10.15
N ARG A 168 9.28 12.93 -10.05
CA ARG A 168 8.82 14.24 -10.49
C ARG A 168 9.02 14.39 -11.99
N GLU A 169 8.15 15.14 -12.63
CA GLU A 169 8.33 15.59 -13.99
C GLU A 169 9.61 16.45 -14.08
N LYS A 170 10.47 16.16 -15.05
CA LYS A 170 11.62 17.02 -15.37
C LYS A 170 11.12 18.20 -16.21
N LEU A 171 11.24 19.40 -15.66
CA LEU A 171 10.93 20.62 -16.42
C LEU A 171 12.00 20.88 -17.48
N PRO A 172 11.64 21.44 -18.64
CA PRO A 172 12.59 21.94 -19.61
C PRO A 172 13.47 23.00 -18.94
N GLU A 173 14.76 22.98 -19.22
CA GLU A 173 15.64 24.08 -18.81
C GLU A 173 15.19 25.35 -19.54
N PRO A 174 15.12 26.51 -18.84
CA PRO A 174 14.87 27.77 -19.51
C PRO A 174 15.94 28.00 -20.60
N ALA A 175 15.49 28.36 -21.80
CA ALA A 175 16.39 28.66 -22.89
C ALA A 175 17.38 29.73 -22.41
N ARG A 176 18.67 29.41 -22.41
CA ARG A 176 19.71 30.43 -22.18
C ARG A 176 19.73 31.35 -23.39
N TYR A 177 19.19 32.54 -23.23
CA TYR A 177 19.42 33.60 -24.19
C TYR A 177 20.93 33.86 -24.21
N GLN A 178 21.59 33.47 -25.29
CA GLN A 178 22.93 33.95 -25.60
C GLN A 178 22.73 35.34 -26.21
N GLY A 179 22.92 36.37 -25.38
CA GLY A 179 23.04 37.77 -25.81
C GLY A 179 24.36 38.04 -26.47
#